data_6511befa4554ecec47131d4ed1ce0f0d
#
_entry.id   6511befa4554ecec47131d4ed1ce0f0d
#
_cell.length_a   1.000
_cell.length_b   1.000
_cell.length_c   1.000
_cell.angle_alpha   90.00
_cell.angle_beta   90.00
_cell.angle_gamma   90.00
#
_symmetry.space_group_name_H-M   'P 1'
#
loop_
_entity.id
_entity.type
_entity.pdbx_description
1 polymer ?
#
loop_
_entity_poly.entity_id
_entity_poly.type
_entity_poly.pdbx_seq_one_letter_code
_entity_poly.pdbx_strand_id
1 'polypeptide(L)'
;MIKKLLSAVLLISSIGVINSTAQCVANVSCIPTGTDYGICPDSATGLAVGTVGVAYTQVLSIKTPPTAAHWGTASAAIDSLVVTSVDSLAPGLTYHCVPSTCSFVPGTGCILISGTPTVVWNHLITVHIMPYVFVFGLHTQNPTGEKNNQQYRSIVTAPAGVETLDLAKFDVDQNAPNPFTEKSEIRFSSVNASEVEFKVFNLLGAIVYNNKFKASKGVNSLIIEANSFAPGVYMYSVKNGENTITKRMVVSSK
;
A
#
# COMPACT_ATOMS: atom_id res chain seq x y z
N MET A 1 -25.81 19.27 64.99
CA MET A 1 -24.69 18.82 64.13
C MET A 1 -25.30 18.14 62.91
N ILE A 2 -25.36 18.86 61.81
CA ILE A 2 -26.02 18.39 60.57
C ILE A 2 -24.88 17.93 59.63
N LYS A 3 -24.83 16.63 59.36
CA LYS A 3 -23.92 16.04 58.34
C LYS A 3 -24.51 16.28 56.96
N LYS A 4 -23.85 17.10 56.15
CA LYS A 4 -24.16 17.26 54.73
C LYS A 4 -23.57 16.08 53.97
N LEU A 5 -24.45 15.25 53.36
CA LEU A 5 -24.10 14.27 52.36
C LEU A 5 -23.88 15.05 51.04
N LEU A 6 -22.68 15.03 50.50
CA LEU A 6 -22.41 15.41 49.13
C LEU A 6 -22.65 14.18 48.26
N SER A 7 -23.72 14.19 47.46
CA SER A 7 -23.94 13.27 46.38
C SER A 7 -23.13 13.73 45.16
N ALA A 8 -22.05 13.02 44.83
CA ALA A 8 -21.32 13.20 43.58
C ALA A 8 -22.10 12.50 42.47
N VAL A 9 -22.73 13.27 41.62
CA VAL A 9 -23.34 12.77 40.37
C VAL A 9 -22.23 12.54 39.35
N LEU A 10 -21.89 11.30 39.10
CA LEU A 10 -20.95 10.90 38.04
C LEU A 10 -21.66 11.00 36.70
N LEU A 11 -21.42 12.08 35.96
CA LEU A 11 -21.84 12.22 34.56
C LEU A 11 -20.93 11.31 33.71
N ILE A 12 -21.43 10.11 33.41
CA ILE A 12 -20.83 9.25 32.39
C ILE A 12 -21.22 9.83 31.03
N SER A 13 -20.33 10.64 30.45
CA SER A 13 -20.44 11.03 29.05
C SER A 13 -20.15 9.79 28.20
N SER A 14 -21.21 9.17 27.66
CA SER A 14 -21.08 8.19 26.60
C SER A 14 -20.49 8.89 25.38
N ILE A 15 -19.19 8.72 25.18
CA ILE A 15 -18.53 9.08 23.92
C ILE A 15 -19.08 8.06 22.89
N GLY A 16 -20.14 8.47 22.20
CA GLY A 16 -20.63 7.73 21.03
C GLY A 16 -19.48 7.69 20.02
N VAL A 17 -18.98 6.49 19.74
CA VAL A 17 -18.08 6.26 18.59
C VAL A 17 -18.91 6.56 17.35
N ILE A 18 -18.78 7.76 16.82
CA ILE A 18 -19.35 8.11 15.52
C ILE A 18 -18.51 7.29 14.52
N ASN A 19 -19.03 6.16 14.08
CA ASN A 19 -18.52 5.49 12.89
C ASN A 19 -18.77 6.44 11.71
N SER A 20 -17.81 7.31 11.44
CA SER A 20 -17.75 8.09 10.21
C SER A 20 -17.52 7.08 9.08
N THR A 21 -18.58 6.61 8.46
CA THR A 21 -18.47 5.95 7.16
C THR A 21 -17.87 7.01 6.23
N ALA A 22 -16.64 6.81 5.81
CA ALA A 22 -16.00 7.71 4.86
C ALA A 22 -16.88 7.77 3.60
N GLN A 23 -17.65 8.85 3.47
CA GLN A 23 -18.40 9.10 2.26
C GLN A 23 -17.42 9.53 1.18
N CYS A 24 -17.37 8.80 0.06
CA CYS A 24 -16.57 9.26 -1.05
C CYS A 24 -17.23 10.49 -1.71
N VAL A 25 -16.38 11.43 -2.11
CA VAL A 25 -16.79 12.60 -2.93
C VAL A 25 -16.24 12.36 -4.33
N ALA A 26 -17.15 12.40 -5.33
CA ALA A 26 -16.76 12.22 -6.71
C ALA A 26 -15.90 13.41 -7.20
N ASN A 27 -14.73 13.07 -7.74
CA ASN A 27 -13.84 14.02 -8.42
C ASN A 27 -13.60 13.52 -9.85
N VAL A 28 -14.22 14.21 -10.82
CA VAL A 28 -14.15 13.86 -12.24
C VAL A 28 -13.19 14.75 -13.04
N SER A 29 -12.27 15.44 -12.37
CA SER A 29 -11.32 16.38 -12.99
C SER A 29 -10.36 15.72 -13.99
N CYS A 30 -10.11 14.41 -13.88
CA CYS A 30 -9.29 13.67 -14.84
C CYS A 30 -10.04 13.29 -16.13
N ILE A 31 -11.37 13.46 -16.16
CA ILE A 31 -12.17 13.21 -17.37
C ILE A 31 -12.05 14.43 -18.27
N PRO A 32 -11.65 14.28 -19.55
CA PRO A 32 -11.45 15.40 -20.46
C PRO A 32 -12.69 16.29 -20.58
N THR A 33 -12.47 17.59 -20.69
CA THR A 33 -13.57 18.55 -20.92
C THR A 33 -14.27 18.22 -22.23
N GLY A 34 -15.61 18.18 -22.20
CA GLY A 34 -16.42 17.80 -23.37
C GLY A 34 -16.75 16.29 -23.44
N THR A 35 -16.13 15.46 -22.59
CA THR A 35 -16.53 14.05 -22.43
C THR A 35 -17.62 13.95 -21.38
N ASP A 36 -18.71 13.25 -21.71
CA ASP A 36 -19.90 13.14 -20.85
C ASP A 36 -19.92 11.87 -19.98
N TYR A 37 -18.93 10.98 -20.16
CA TYR A 37 -18.78 9.73 -19.40
C TYR A 37 -17.31 9.48 -19.05
N GLY A 38 -17.06 8.61 -18.06
CA GLY A 38 -15.72 8.14 -17.72
C GLY A 38 -15.57 7.74 -16.26
N ILE A 39 -14.40 7.24 -15.94
CA ILE A 39 -13.99 6.89 -14.57
C ILE A 39 -12.67 7.61 -14.26
N CYS A 40 -12.57 8.14 -13.05
CA CYS A 40 -11.43 8.89 -12.55
C CYS A 40 -10.93 8.27 -11.22
N PRO A 41 -9.62 7.91 -11.07
CA PRO A 41 -8.59 7.97 -12.10
C PRO A 41 -8.88 7.04 -13.28
N ASP A 42 -8.29 7.31 -14.43
CA ASP A 42 -8.33 6.41 -15.56
C ASP A 42 -7.41 5.20 -15.37
N SER A 43 -7.54 4.19 -16.23
CA SER A 43 -6.73 2.98 -16.13
C SER A 43 -5.24 3.21 -16.39
N ALA A 44 -4.87 4.27 -17.12
CA ALA A 44 -3.47 4.63 -17.38
C ALA A 44 -2.81 5.27 -16.17
N THR A 45 -3.52 6.14 -15.45
CA THR A 45 -3.08 6.71 -14.17
C THR A 45 -3.01 5.64 -13.09
N GLY A 46 -3.96 4.68 -13.09
CA GLY A 46 -4.01 3.57 -12.15
C GLY A 46 -4.46 3.96 -10.75
N LEU A 47 -4.28 3.03 -9.82
CA LEU A 47 -4.60 3.21 -8.40
C LEU A 47 -3.36 3.59 -7.60
N ALA A 48 -3.56 4.27 -6.48
CA ALA A 48 -2.48 4.51 -5.51
C ALA A 48 -1.89 3.19 -5.01
N VAL A 49 -0.58 3.18 -4.76
CA VAL A 49 0.11 2.00 -4.20
C VAL A 49 -0.23 1.88 -2.71
N GLY A 50 -0.70 0.71 -2.31
CA GLY A 50 -0.94 0.37 -0.91
C GLY A 50 0.29 -0.21 -0.22
N THR A 51 0.24 -0.33 1.10
CA THR A 51 1.27 -0.99 1.92
C THR A 51 0.59 -1.96 2.89
N VAL A 52 1.11 -3.17 3.02
CA VAL A 52 0.61 -4.18 3.95
C VAL A 52 0.55 -3.63 5.37
N GLY A 53 -0.59 -3.81 6.05
CA GLY A 53 -0.81 -3.35 7.43
C GLY A 53 -1.11 -1.86 7.57
N VAL A 54 -1.12 -1.08 6.48
CA VAL A 54 -1.44 0.36 6.48
C VAL A 54 -2.84 0.57 5.91
N ALA A 55 -3.63 1.43 6.55
CA ALA A 55 -4.95 1.79 6.06
C ALA A 55 -4.86 2.36 4.64
N TYR A 56 -5.65 1.82 3.73
CA TYR A 56 -5.72 2.20 2.32
C TYR A 56 -7.08 2.80 2.00
N THR A 57 -7.09 3.83 1.18
CA THR A 57 -8.30 4.46 0.69
C THR A 57 -8.08 4.95 -0.74
N GLN A 58 -8.94 4.54 -1.67
CA GLN A 58 -8.93 4.95 -3.07
C GLN A 58 -10.35 5.23 -3.52
N VAL A 59 -10.57 6.40 -4.12
CA VAL A 59 -11.85 6.76 -4.73
C VAL A 59 -11.76 6.57 -6.24
N LEU A 60 -12.74 5.86 -6.80
CA LEU A 60 -13.03 5.82 -8.23
C LEU A 60 -14.30 6.63 -8.47
N SER A 61 -14.17 7.76 -9.15
CA SER A 61 -15.30 8.64 -9.49
C SER A 61 -15.87 8.26 -10.85
N ILE A 62 -17.17 8.11 -10.93
CA ILE A 62 -17.87 7.73 -12.15
C ILE A 62 -18.66 8.94 -12.66
N LYS A 63 -18.55 9.23 -13.94
CA LYS A 63 -19.41 10.16 -14.68
C LYS A 63 -20.27 9.35 -15.63
N THR A 64 -21.58 9.38 -15.39
CA THR A 64 -22.58 8.65 -16.17
C THR A 64 -23.19 9.61 -17.21
N PRO A 65 -23.15 9.25 -18.53
CA PRO A 65 -23.71 10.09 -19.57
C PRO A 65 -25.26 10.07 -19.57
N PRO A 66 -25.91 11.06 -20.17
CA PRO A 66 -27.35 11.08 -20.27
C PRO A 66 -27.92 10.13 -21.33
N THR A 67 -27.10 9.76 -22.31
CA THR A 67 -27.54 8.92 -23.45
C THR A 67 -26.57 7.75 -23.69
N ALA A 68 -27.08 6.70 -24.33
CA ALA A 68 -26.30 5.50 -24.68
C ALA A 68 -25.54 5.64 -26.01
N ALA A 69 -25.33 6.84 -26.52
CA ALA A 69 -24.63 7.10 -27.78
C ALA A 69 -23.25 6.43 -27.85
N HIS A 70 -22.56 6.40 -26.72
CA HIS A 70 -21.24 5.78 -26.57
C HIS A 70 -21.26 4.25 -26.83
N TRP A 71 -22.39 3.60 -26.59
CA TRP A 71 -22.58 2.15 -26.81
C TRP A 71 -23.40 1.84 -28.08
N GLY A 72 -23.40 2.74 -29.06
CA GLY A 72 -24.04 2.52 -30.36
C GLY A 72 -25.55 2.74 -30.40
N THR A 73 -26.17 3.13 -29.28
CA THR A 73 -27.63 3.34 -29.16
C THR A 73 -27.93 4.83 -28.93
N ALA A 74 -27.61 5.65 -29.93
CA ALA A 74 -27.55 7.10 -29.84
C ALA A 74 -28.84 7.81 -29.31
N SER A 75 -30.00 7.19 -29.46
CA SER A 75 -31.28 7.77 -29.07
C SER A 75 -31.85 7.25 -27.75
N ALA A 76 -31.22 6.24 -27.14
CA ALA A 76 -31.68 5.71 -25.86
C ALA A 76 -31.13 6.56 -24.70
N ALA A 77 -32.01 6.94 -23.77
CA ALA A 77 -31.58 7.55 -22.53
C ALA A 77 -30.91 6.49 -21.63
N ILE A 78 -29.79 6.85 -20.99
CA ILE A 78 -29.22 6.03 -19.93
C ILE A 78 -30.12 6.16 -18.70
N ASP A 79 -30.53 5.01 -18.17
CA ASP A 79 -31.15 4.92 -16.87
C ASP A 79 -30.09 4.96 -15.77
N SER A 80 -29.15 4.03 -15.85
CA SER A 80 -28.04 3.95 -14.91
C SER A 80 -26.86 3.11 -15.42
N LEU A 81 -25.70 3.36 -14.83
CA LEU A 81 -24.54 2.44 -14.88
C LEU A 81 -24.48 1.68 -13.54
N VAL A 82 -24.65 0.39 -13.57
CA VAL A 82 -24.62 -0.46 -12.37
C VAL A 82 -23.26 -1.15 -12.25
N VAL A 83 -22.55 -0.89 -11.16
CA VAL A 83 -21.36 -1.68 -10.82
C VAL A 83 -21.82 -2.99 -10.20
N THR A 84 -21.61 -4.09 -10.92
CA THR A 84 -22.05 -5.42 -10.50
C THR A 84 -21.05 -6.12 -9.60
N SER A 85 -19.76 -5.89 -9.82
CA SER A 85 -18.68 -6.38 -8.93
C SER A 85 -17.39 -5.59 -9.14
N VAL A 86 -16.50 -5.70 -8.15
CA VAL A 86 -15.08 -5.32 -8.26
C VAL A 86 -14.27 -6.54 -7.88
N ASP A 87 -13.66 -7.17 -8.87
CA ASP A 87 -12.99 -8.45 -8.70
C ASP A 87 -11.49 -8.28 -8.45
N SER A 88 -10.89 -9.28 -7.79
CA SER A 88 -9.44 -9.34 -7.51
C SER A 88 -8.90 -8.21 -6.65
N LEU A 89 -9.68 -7.70 -5.70
CA LEU A 89 -9.17 -6.81 -4.66
C LEU A 89 -8.16 -7.53 -3.79
N ALA A 90 -7.14 -6.79 -3.32
CA ALA A 90 -6.18 -7.33 -2.37
C ALA A 90 -6.89 -7.77 -1.07
N PRO A 91 -6.51 -8.92 -0.48
CA PRO A 91 -7.05 -9.37 0.80
C PRO A 91 -6.97 -8.27 1.88
N GLY A 92 -8.10 -8.01 2.55
CA GLY A 92 -8.25 -6.92 3.53
C GLY A 92 -8.80 -5.62 2.94
N LEU A 93 -9.02 -5.54 1.62
CA LEU A 93 -9.71 -4.43 0.98
C LEU A 93 -11.15 -4.82 0.63
N THR A 94 -12.04 -3.84 0.73
CA THR A 94 -13.45 -3.91 0.31
C THR A 94 -13.82 -2.69 -0.51
N TYR A 95 -14.97 -2.72 -1.17
CA TYR A 95 -15.47 -1.53 -1.86
C TYR A 95 -16.89 -1.17 -1.40
N HIS A 96 -17.19 0.10 -1.46
CA HIS A 96 -18.50 0.69 -1.18
C HIS A 96 -18.83 1.73 -2.23
N CYS A 97 -20.09 1.82 -2.62
CA CYS A 97 -20.53 2.82 -3.60
C CYS A 97 -21.32 3.96 -2.92
N VAL A 98 -21.29 5.11 -3.56
CA VAL A 98 -22.22 6.22 -3.26
C VAL A 98 -22.88 6.62 -4.57
N PRO A 99 -24.17 6.29 -4.76
CA PRO A 99 -25.11 5.68 -3.81
C PRO A 99 -24.80 4.20 -3.51
N SER A 100 -25.26 3.71 -2.35
CA SER A 100 -24.97 2.35 -1.84
C SER A 100 -25.54 1.22 -2.72
N THR A 101 -26.46 1.52 -3.60
CA THR A 101 -27.01 0.60 -4.60
C THR A 101 -26.01 0.26 -5.71
N CYS A 102 -24.88 0.96 -5.79
CA CYS A 102 -23.93 0.91 -6.91
C CYS A 102 -24.56 1.17 -8.29
N SER A 103 -25.70 1.85 -8.31
CA SER A 103 -26.40 2.27 -9.52
C SER A 103 -26.26 3.79 -9.69
N PHE A 104 -25.55 4.18 -10.72
CA PHE A 104 -25.18 5.57 -10.99
C PHE A 104 -26.05 6.12 -12.12
N VAL A 105 -27.04 6.90 -11.77
CA VAL A 105 -27.86 7.66 -12.73
C VAL A 105 -27.04 8.74 -13.45
N PRO A 106 -27.51 9.33 -14.57
CA PRO A 106 -26.80 10.42 -15.24
C PRO A 106 -26.31 11.49 -14.28
N GLY A 107 -25.00 11.78 -14.30
CA GLY A 107 -24.32 12.64 -13.33
C GLY A 107 -23.03 12.05 -12.82
N THR A 108 -22.74 12.28 -11.54
CA THR A 108 -21.51 11.80 -10.91
C THR A 108 -21.79 10.94 -9.69
N GLY A 109 -20.99 9.90 -9.50
CA GLY A 109 -21.00 9.05 -8.32
C GLY A 109 -19.60 8.54 -8.02
N CYS A 110 -19.44 7.73 -6.99
CA CYS A 110 -18.13 7.18 -6.67
C CYS A 110 -18.18 5.79 -6.02
N ILE A 111 -17.09 5.06 -6.24
CA ILE A 111 -16.76 3.81 -5.55
C ILE A 111 -15.58 4.11 -4.62
N LEU A 112 -15.70 3.77 -3.37
CA LEU A 112 -14.64 3.82 -2.37
C LEU A 112 -14.05 2.42 -2.20
N ILE A 113 -12.79 2.22 -2.54
CA ILE A 113 -12.03 1.04 -2.17
C ILE A 113 -11.28 1.38 -0.88
N SER A 114 -11.49 0.63 0.19
CA SER A 114 -10.87 0.90 1.48
C SER A 114 -10.65 -0.36 2.30
N GLY A 115 -9.77 -0.25 3.31
CA GLY A 115 -9.44 -1.34 4.21
C GLY A 115 -7.96 -1.34 4.58
N THR A 116 -7.49 -2.43 5.16
CA THR A 116 -6.08 -2.63 5.48
C THR A 116 -5.61 -3.90 4.77
N PRO A 117 -4.81 -3.78 3.70
CA PRO A 117 -4.35 -4.95 2.96
C PRO A 117 -3.43 -5.80 3.84
N THR A 118 -3.60 -7.13 3.77
CA THR A 118 -2.93 -8.09 4.65
C THR A 118 -1.76 -8.83 3.99
N VAL A 119 -1.65 -8.75 2.66
CA VAL A 119 -0.59 -9.42 1.90
C VAL A 119 -0.06 -8.52 0.79
N VAL A 120 1.16 -8.79 0.35
CA VAL A 120 1.72 -8.19 -0.87
C VAL A 120 0.88 -8.60 -2.07
N TRP A 121 0.52 -7.63 -2.92
CA TRP A 121 -0.41 -7.83 -4.03
C TRP A 121 0.07 -7.12 -5.28
N ASN A 122 -0.10 -7.76 -6.44
CA ASN A 122 0.19 -7.14 -7.74
C ASN A 122 -0.65 -7.82 -8.82
N HIS A 123 -1.93 -7.47 -8.87
CA HIS A 123 -2.89 -8.03 -9.81
C HIS A 123 -3.71 -6.94 -10.49
N LEU A 124 -4.33 -7.29 -11.62
CA LEU A 124 -5.36 -6.46 -12.22
C LEU A 124 -6.66 -6.68 -11.45
N ILE A 125 -7.25 -5.59 -10.97
CA ILE A 125 -8.64 -5.58 -10.52
C ILE A 125 -9.53 -5.24 -11.71
N THR A 126 -10.73 -5.77 -11.72
CA THR A 126 -11.74 -5.50 -12.76
C THR A 126 -12.98 -4.93 -12.11
N VAL A 127 -13.37 -3.73 -12.53
CA VAL A 127 -14.66 -3.12 -12.18
C VAL A 127 -15.64 -3.48 -13.28
N HIS A 128 -16.64 -4.30 -12.94
CA HIS A 128 -17.67 -4.73 -13.86
C HIS A 128 -18.84 -3.76 -13.85
N ILE A 129 -19.11 -3.15 -14.99
CA ILE A 129 -20.15 -2.13 -15.14
C ILE A 129 -21.16 -2.59 -16.18
N MET A 130 -22.44 -2.56 -15.81
CA MET A 130 -23.57 -2.90 -16.67
C MET A 130 -24.39 -1.62 -16.93
N PRO A 131 -24.46 -1.15 -18.18
CA PRO A 131 -25.33 -0.04 -18.54
C PRO A 131 -26.81 -0.50 -18.66
N TYR A 132 -27.69 0.26 -18.05
CA TYR A 132 -29.14 0.14 -18.22
C TYR A 132 -29.66 1.33 -19.01
N VAL A 133 -30.56 1.07 -19.94
CA VAL A 133 -31.16 2.05 -20.83
C VAL A 133 -32.67 2.06 -20.67
N PHE A 134 -33.26 3.22 -20.93
CA PHE A 134 -34.70 3.38 -20.94
C PHE A 134 -35.21 3.33 -22.39
N VAL A 135 -35.91 2.27 -22.75
CA VAL A 135 -36.45 2.03 -24.09
C VAL A 135 -37.92 1.68 -23.99
N PHE A 136 -38.76 2.41 -24.75
CA PHE A 136 -40.23 2.22 -24.77
C PHE A 136 -40.93 2.18 -23.41
N GLY A 137 -40.42 2.95 -22.43
CA GLY A 137 -41.01 3.01 -21.09
C GLY A 137 -40.55 1.85 -20.19
N LEU A 138 -39.57 1.04 -20.59
CA LEU A 138 -39.02 -0.07 -19.82
C LEU A 138 -37.55 0.14 -19.53
N HIS A 139 -37.13 -0.22 -18.30
CA HIS A 139 -35.73 -0.30 -17.90
C HIS A 139 -35.17 -1.65 -18.39
N THR A 140 -34.21 -1.61 -19.29
CA THR A 140 -33.59 -2.82 -19.85
C THR A 140 -32.08 -2.73 -19.80
N GLN A 141 -31.41 -3.87 -19.68
CA GLN A 141 -29.97 -3.94 -19.93
C GLN A 141 -29.70 -3.49 -21.37
N ASN A 142 -28.58 -2.80 -21.60
CA ASN A 142 -28.21 -2.41 -22.94
C ASN A 142 -28.20 -3.65 -23.85
N PRO A 143 -29.00 -3.69 -24.92
CA PRO A 143 -29.14 -4.88 -25.78
C PRO A 143 -27.84 -5.26 -26.50
N THR A 144 -26.88 -4.36 -26.66
CA THR A 144 -25.57 -4.70 -27.25
C THR A 144 -24.69 -5.53 -26.31
N GLY A 145 -25.10 -5.72 -25.05
CA GLY A 145 -24.43 -6.61 -24.09
C GLY A 145 -23.00 -6.23 -23.74
N GLU A 146 -22.53 -5.07 -24.19
CA GLU A 146 -21.18 -4.60 -23.88
C GLU A 146 -21.08 -4.26 -22.40
N LYS A 147 -20.43 -5.17 -21.68
CA LYS A 147 -19.97 -4.90 -20.32
C LYS A 147 -18.79 -3.95 -20.40
N ASN A 148 -18.92 -2.77 -19.84
CA ASN A 148 -17.81 -1.84 -19.78
C ASN A 148 -16.91 -2.20 -18.59
N ASN A 149 -16.00 -3.16 -18.81
CA ASN A 149 -15.07 -3.61 -17.78
C ASN A 149 -13.86 -2.68 -17.75
N GLN A 150 -13.66 -2.02 -16.63
CA GLN A 150 -12.46 -1.20 -16.41
C GLN A 150 -11.45 -1.98 -15.59
N GLN A 151 -10.23 -2.04 -16.07
CA GLN A 151 -9.15 -2.75 -15.40
C GLN A 151 -8.12 -1.77 -14.85
N TYR A 152 -7.71 -1.99 -13.60
CA TYR A 152 -6.67 -1.23 -12.91
C TYR A 152 -5.63 -2.18 -12.34
N ARG A 153 -4.37 -1.78 -12.40
CA ARG A 153 -3.33 -2.47 -11.64
C ARG A 153 -3.42 -2.06 -10.18
N SER A 154 -3.65 -3.04 -9.31
CA SER A 154 -3.62 -2.88 -7.86
C SER A 154 -2.30 -3.40 -7.33
N ILE A 155 -1.52 -2.54 -6.69
CA ILE A 155 -0.22 -2.85 -6.12
C ILE A 155 -0.27 -2.60 -4.63
N VAL A 156 0.10 -3.62 -3.85
CA VAL A 156 0.35 -3.50 -2.40
C VAL A 156 1.77 -3.99 -2.14
N THR A 157 2.60 -3.13 -1.60
CA THR A 157 3.99 -3.43 -1.25
C THR A 157 4.10 -3.93 0.19
N ALA A 158 5.18 -4.63 0.49
CA ALA A 158 5.54 -4.87 1.88
C ALA A 158 5.78 -3.52 2.58
N PRO A 159 5.49 -3.42 3.89
CA PRO A 159 5.90 -2.23 4.64
C PRO A 159 7.41 -2.08 4.49
N ALA A 160 7.87 -0.84 4.36
CA ALA A 160 9.29 -0.55 4.47
C ALA A 160 9.68 -0.82 5.94
N GLY A 161 9.89 -2.09 6.26
CA GLY A 161 10.25 -2.53 7.60
C GLY A 161 11.68 -2.11 7.89
N VAL A 162 11.91 -1.53 9.05
CA VAL A 162 13.18 -1.71 9.75
C VAL A 162 13.26 -3.22 9.97
N GLU A 163 14.17 -3.90 9.28
CA GLU A 163 14.47 -5.30 9.60
C GLU A 163 14.78 -5.34 11.10
N THR A 164 13.93 -6.01 11.89
CA THR A 164 14.18 -6.21 13.31
C THR A 164 14.99 -7.47 13.47
N LEU A 165 16.13 -7.36 14.13
CA LEU A 165 16.98 -8.50 14.44
C LEU A 165 16.19 -9.60 15.15
N ASP A 166 16.23 -10.81 14.63
CA ASP A 166 15.68 -11.98 15.31
C ASP A 166 16.67 -12.42 16.42
N LEU A 167 16.30 -12.18 17.67
CA LEU A 167 17.15 -12.53 18.81
C LEU A 167 17.19 -14.03 19.12
N ALA A 168 16.30 -14.82 18.50
CA ALA A 168 16.28 -16.28 18.69
C ALA A 168 17.32 -17.01 17.83
N LYS A 169 17.89 -16.33 16.82
CA LYS A 169 18.92 -16.87 15.91
C LYS A 169 20.00 -15.83 15.65
N PHE A 170 21.08 -16.25 14.98
CA PHE A 170 22.04 -15.32 14.41
C PHE A 170 21.38 -14.59 13.23
N ASP A 171 21.34 -13.27 13.31
CA ASP A 171 20.76 -12.41 12.28
C ASP A 171 21.56 -11.11 12.16
N VAL A 172 21.50 -10.44 11.01
CA VAL A 172 22.29 -9.25 10.70
C VAL A 172 21.39 -8.23 10.02
N ASP A 173 21.28 -7.03 10.59
CA ASP A 173 20.57 -5.90 9.97
C ASP A 173 21.34 -5.37 8.75
N GLN A 174 20.63 -4.68 7.88
CA GLN A 174 21.25 -3.85 6.87
C GLN A 174 22.03 -2.71 7.53
N ASN A 175 23.22 -2.39 7.02
CA ASN A 175 23.97 -1.25 7.53
C ASN A 175 23.18 0.06 7.38
N ALA A 176 23.19 0.90 8.38
CA ALA A 176 22.48 2.16 8.42
C ALA A 176 23.39 3.31 8.90
N PRO A 177 23.45 4.42 8.15
CA PRO A 177 22.84 4.68 6.84
C PRO A 177 23.42 3.82 5.70
N ASN A 178 22.68 3.65 4.61
CA ASN A 178 23.16 3.05 3.37
C ASN A 178 22.42 3.68 2.17
N PRO A 179 23.07 4.47 1.30
CA PRO A 179 24.50 4.79 1.25
C PRO A 179 25.02 5.64 2.44
N PHE A 180 26.35 5.64 2.64
CA PHE A 180 26.99 6.44 3.68
C PHE A 180 28.27 7.14 3.19
N THR A 181 28.57 8.29 3.80
CA THR A 181 29.73 9.16 3.46
C THR A 181 30.74 9.30 4.57
N GLU A 182 30.37 8.95 5.81
CA GLU A 182 31.26 9.04 6.98
C GLU A 182 31.34 7.71 7.69
N LYS A 183 30.27 7.26 8.31
CA LYS A 183 30.18 6.00 9.04
C LYS A 183 28.81 5.35 8.88
N SER A 184 28.78 4.06 9.01
CA SER A 184 27.55 3.26 9.01
C SER A 184 27.63 2.21 10.11
N GLU A 185 26.51 1.93 10.77
CA GLU A 185 26.38 0.91 11.80
C GLU A 185 25.76 -0.35 11.22
N ILE A 186 26.33 -1.50 11.55
CA ILE A 186 25.79 -2.82 11.26
C ILE A 186 25.41 -3.45 12.59
N ARG A 187 24.12 -3.72 12.80
CA ARG A 187 23.63 -4.41 13.98
C ARG A 187 23.44 -5.89 13.67
N PHE A 188 23.71 -6.74 14.65
CA PHE A 188 23.50 -8.18 14.51
C PHE A 188 23.15 -8.80 15.85
N SER A 189 22.44 -9.94 15.81
CA SER A 189 22.13 -10.75 16.99
C SER A 189 23.09 -11.93 17.10
N SER A 190 23.43 -12.30 18.33
CA SER A 190 24.14 -13.54 18.62
C SER A 190 23.44 -14.29 19.75
N VAL A 191 23.18 -15.59 19.54
CA VAL A 191 22.51 -16.44 20.53
C VAL A 191 23.38 -16.66 21.76
N ASN A 192 24.70 -16.72 21.56
CA ASN A 192 25.70 -16.94 22.59
C ASN A 192 26.87 -15.97 22.41
N ALA A 193 27.66 -15.77 23.48
CA ALA A 193 28.94 -15.08 23.33
C ALA A 193 29.87 -15.91 22.42
N SER A 194 30.45 -15.30 21.38
CA SER A 194 31.21 -15.93 20.33
C SER A 194 32.23 -15.00 19.67
N GLU A 195 33.23 -15.54 18.99
CA GLU A 195 34.04 -14.76 18.06
C GLU A 195 33.31 -14.64 16.74
N VAL A 196 33.20 -13.40 16.22
CA VAL A 196 32.57 -13.08 14.97
C VAL A 196 33.59 -12.49 13.99
N GLU A 197 33.59 -12.99 12.76
CA GLU A 197 34.43 -12.49 11.69
C GLU A 197 33.61 -11.60 10.77
N PHE A 198 34.10 -10.37 10.53
CA PHE A 198 33.53 -9.41 9.60
C PHE A 198 34.45 -9.21 8.41
N LYS A 199 33.96 -9.41 7.20
CA LYS A 199 34.70 -9.22 5.94
C LYS A 199 33.95 -8.30 5.01
N VAL A 200 34.69 -7.48 4.26
CA VAL A 200 34.16 -6.67 3.16
C VAL A 200 34.87 -7.09 1.87
N PHE A 201 34.05 -7.24 0.83
CA PHE A 201 34.49 -7.64 -0.51
C PHE A 201 34.15 -6.53 -1.50
N ASN A 202 35.04 -6.30 -2.45
CA ASN A 202 34.73 -5.51 -3.63
C ASN A 202 33.90 -6.34 -4.63
N LEU A 203 33.47 -5.73 -5.73
CA LEU A 203 32.65 -6.41 -6.76
C LEU A 203 33.38 -7.57 -7.47
N LEU A 204 34.71 -7.64 -7.39
CA LEU A 204 35.50 -8.75 -7.93
C LEU A 204 35.64 -9.90 -6.92
N GLY A 205 35.06 -9.79 -5.72
CA GLY A 205 35.17 -10.78 -4.66
C GLY A 205 36.46 -10.71 -3.85
N ALA A 206 37.34 -9.75 -4.10
CA ALA A 206 38.55 -9.57 -3.29
C ALA A 206 38.19 -8.99 -1.92
N ILE A 207 38.79 -9.53 -0.86
CA ILE A 207 38.63 -9.04 0.50
C ILE A 207 39.39 -7.72 0.61
N VAL A 208 38.69 -6.63 0.92
CA VAL A 208 39.26 -5.29 1.12
C VAL A 208 39.31 -4.87 2.59
N TYR A 209 38.55 -5.58 3.45
CA TYR A 209 38.59 -5.39 4.90
C TYR A 209 38.28 -6.71 5.59
N ASN A 210 38.99 -7.00 6.68
CA ASN A 210 38.76 -8.19 7.52
C ASN A 210 39.04 -7.82 8.98
N ASN A 211 38.12 -8.16 9.88
CA ASN A 211 38.29 -7.98 11.30
C ASN A 211 37.54 -9.07 12.09
N LYS A 212 38.04 -9.38 13.28
CA LYS A 212 37.44 -10.32 14.22
C LYS A 212 37.22 -9.64 15.55
N PHE A 213 36.11 -9.91 16.17
CA PHE A 213 35.74 -9.34 17.45
C PHE A 213 34.86 -10.27 18.28
N LYS A 214 34.81 -10.04 19.59
CA LYS A 214 33.98 -10.83 20.50
C LYS A 214 32.57 -10.25 20.55
N ALA A 215 31.57 -11.04 20.19
CA ALA A 215 30.17 -10.72 20.34
C ALA A 215 29.64 -11.20 21.69
N SER A 216 28.78 -10.43 22.29
CA SER A 216 28.00 -10.82 23.48
C SER A 216 26.70 -11.52 23.03
N LYS A 217 26.08 -12.28 23.94
CA LYS A 217 24.70 -12.76 23.71
C LYS A 217 23.75 -11.56 23.58
N GLY A 218 22.86 -11.61 22.58
CA GLY A 218 21.89 -10.57 22.27
C GLY A 218 22.35 -9.66 21.12
N VAL A 219 21.98 -8.39 21.16
CA VAL A 219 22.29 -7.41 20.11
C VAL A 219 23.73 -6.91 20.26
N ASN A 220 24.44 -6.88 19.16
CA ASN A 220 25.77 -6.31 19.02
C ASN A 220 25.76 -5.29 17.87
N SER A 221 26.74 -4.39 17.84
CA SER A 221 26.91 -3.45 16.71
C SER A 221 28.37 -3.34 16.30
N LEU A 222 28.58 -3.06 15.02
CA LEU A 222 29.87 -2.81 14.39
C LEU A 222 29.77 -1.51 13.60
N ILE A 223 30.71 -0.60 13.82
CA ILE A 223 30.82 0.64 13.05
C ILE A 223 31.84 0.47 11.95
N ILE A 224 31.47 0.84 10.73
CA ILE A 224 32.37 0.89 9.57
C ILE A 224 32.52 2.32 9.09
N GLU A 225 33.73 2.75 8.78
CA GLU A 225 34.05 4.11 8.34
C GLU A 225 34.30 4.16 6.83
N ALA A 226 33.71 5.15 6.16
CA ALA A 226 33.80 5.32 4.73
C ALA A 226 35.23 5.62 4.25
N ASN A 227 36.06 6.25 5.08
CA ASN A 227 37.47 6.58 4.76
C ASN A 227 38.34 5.32 4.50
N SER A 228 37.88 4.14 4.93
CA SER A 228 38.55 2.86 4.67
C SER A 228 38.30 2.31 3.26
N PHE A 229 37.44 2.97 2.46
CA PHE A 229 36.99 2.47 1.17
C PHE A 229 36.93 3.59 0.13
N ALA A 230 37.18 3.27 -1.12
CA ALA A 230 36.83 4.14 -2.23
C ALA A 230 35.28 4.20 -2.39
N PRO A 231 34.70 5.30 -2.91
CA PRO A 231 33.29 5.32 -3.24
C PRO A 231 32.92 4.18 -4.18
N GLY A 232 31.83 3.46 -3.86
CA GLY A 232 31.41 2.30 -4.64
C GLY A 232 30.48 1.34 -3.90
N VAL A 233 30.18 0.24 -4.57
CA VAL A 233 29.36 -0.86 -4.03
C VAL A 233 30.25 -1.97 -3.52
N TYR A 234 29.94 -2.46 -2.34
CA TYR A 234 30.64 -3.53 -1.65
C TYR A 234 29.64 -4.56 -1.11
N MET A 235 30.14 -5.79 -0.91
CA MET A 235 29.44 -6.80 -0.13
C MET A 235 30.14 -6.95 1.21
N TYR A 236 29.41 -7.10 2.30
CA TYR A 236 30.00 -7.47 3.58
C TYR A 236 29.40 -8.76 4.09
N SER A 237 30.19 -9.55 4.79
CA SER A 237 29.75 -10.76 5.47
C SER A 237 30.05 -10.69 6.96
N VAL A 238 29.10 -11.15 7.76
CA VAL A 238 29.25 -11.37 9.20
C VAL A 238 29.16 -12.88 9.42
N LYS A 239 30.21 -13.48 9.96
CA LYS A 239 30.27 -14.93 10.21
C LYS A 239 30.33 -15.18 11.70
N ASN A 240 29.43 -16.03 12.20
CA ASN A 240 29.36 -16.47 13.58
C ASN A 240 29.32 -18.02 13.60
N GLY A 241 30.44 -18.66 13.92
CA GLY A 241 30.58 -20.09 13.80
C GLY A 241 30.39 -20.55 12.35
N GLU A 242 29.41 -21.42 12.11
CA GLU A 242 29.09 -21.92 10.77
C GLU A 242 28.13 -21.00 10.01
N ASN A 243 27.44 -20.08 10.69
CA ASN A 243 26.48 -19.20 10.08
C ASN A 243 27.18 -17.97 9.45
N THR A 244 26.84 -17.67 8.22
CA THR A 244 27.34 -16.49 7.51
C THR A 244 26.19 -15.77 6.84
N ILE A 245 26.06 -14.46 7.11
CA ILE A 245 25.08 -13.61 6.45
C ILE A 245 25.84 -12.54 5.67
N THR A 246 25.46 -12.35 4.41
CA THR A 246 26.08 -11.40 3.49
C THR A 246 25.06 -10.38 3.05
N LYS A 247 25.44 -9.09 3.10
CA LYS A 247 24.59 -7.97 2.65
C LYS A 247 25.42 -6.98 1.80
N ARG A 248 24.72 -6.09 1.11
CA ARG A 248 25.32 -5.07 0.26
C ARG A 248 25.42 -3.74 1.00
N MET A 249 26.52 -3.03 0.83
CA MET A 249 26.67 -1.63 1.28
C MET A 249 27.13 -0.73 0.14
N VAL A 250 26.81 0.54 0.24
CA VAL A 250 27.21 1.57 -0.73
C VAL A 250 27.93 2.69 0.00
N VAL A 251 29.16 2.94 -0.39
CA VAL A 251 29.97 4.07 0.07
C VAL A 251 29.86 5.19 -0.95
N SER A 252 29.42 6.36 -0.51
CA SER A 252 29.30 7.55 -1.36
C SER A 252 30.49 8.48 -1.18
N SER A 253 30.80 9.27 -2.21
CA SER A 253 31.70 10.43 -2.07
C SER A 253 31.06 11.50 -1.17
N LYS A 254 31.90 12.22 -0.42
CA LYS A 254 31.47 13.47 0.25
C LYS A 254 31.11 14.52 -0.77
#